data_b810fa4dd6443c5db350b860f58a00a5
#
_entry.id   b810fa4dd6443c5db350b860f58a00a5
#
_cell.length_a   1.000
_cell.length_b   1.000
_cell.length_c   1.000
_cell.angle_alpha   90.00
_cell.angle_beta   90.00
_cell.angle_gamma   90.00
#
_symmetry.space_group_name_H-M   'P 1'
#
loop_
_entity.id
_entity.type
_entity.pdbx_description
1 polymer ?
#
loop_
_entity_poly.entity_id
_entity_poly.type
_entity_poly.pdbx_seq_one_letter_code
_entity_poly.pdbx_strand_id
1 'polypeptide(L)'
;MKKIYLVGVMAVALLFSCKSKSDKSADTAVSDSTAVTTTTTETETKTTEPVGNAPKSYVVTFAPDSAVLGKQQEVALKVLPGNATELSDPDGKAEGLELTFKISLTNKNKIGGHTVGVSPSDFRLLLDNNISVSQQNGSYISAEPESTKESESITYRIPAGAKPKSLKLFNDETRASVDVILK
;
A
#
# COMPACT_ATOMS: atom_id res chain seq x y z
N MET A 1 -28.05 -13.53 -42.41
CA MET A 1 -27.06 -14.61 -42.68
C MET A 1 -26.33 -14.91 -41.37
N LYS A 2 -26.61 -16.09 -40.81
CA LYS A 2 -26.04 -16.58 -39.56
C LYS A 2 -24.64 -17.12 -39.83
N LYS A 3 -23.63 -16.73 -39.06
CA LYS A 3 -22.39 -17.51 -38.95
C LYS A 3 -22.10 -17.76 -37.49
N ILE A 4 -22.34 -18.99 -37.12
CA ILE A 4 -21.99 -19.64 -35.86
C ILE A 4 -20.52 -20.08 -36.01
N TYR A 5 -19.65 -19.72 -35.10
CA TYR A 5 -18.35 -20.37 -34.89
C TYR A 5 -18.32 -20.96 -33.49
N LEU A 6 -18.35 -22.26 -33.49
CA LEU A 6 -18.15 -23.20 -32.37
C LEU A 6 -16.68 -23.58 -32.34
N VAL A 7 -16.21 -24.11 -31.19
CA VAL A 7 -14.92 -24.79 -30.93
C VAL A 7 -13.89 -23.86 -30.26
N GLY A 8 -13.27 -24.19 -29.16
CA GLY A 8 -13.03 -25.49 -28.54
C GLY A 8 -12.49 -25.36 -27.11
N VAL A 9 -12.88 -26.34 -26.37
CA VAL A 9 -12.42 -26.65 -25.02
C VAL A 9 -11.00 -27.18 -25.06
N MET A 10 -10.11 -26.65 -24.24
CA MET A 10 -8.86 -27.37 -23.90
C MET A 10 -8.59 -27.21 -22.39
N ALA A 11 -8.95 -28.28 -21.68
CA ALA A 11 -8.61 -28.49 -20.30
C ALA A 11 -7.16 -29.01 -20.21
N VAL A 12 -6.30 -28.33 -19.45
CA VAL A 12 -5.02 -28.88 -19.03
C VAL A 12 -4.98 -28.82 -17.50
N ALA A 13 -5.19 -29.97 -16.90
CA ALA A 13 -4.96 -30.21 -15.50
C ALA A 13 -3.49 -30.60 -15.30
N LEU A 14 -2.73 -29.84 -14.54
CA LEU A 14 -1.43 -30.24 -14.02
C LEU A 14 -1.50 -30.29 -12.49
N LEU A 15 -1.60 -31.52 -12.00
CA LEU A 15 -1.46 -31.88 -10.59
C LEU A 15 0.03 -31.92 -10.24
N PHE A 16 0.51 -31.03 -9.42
CA PHE A 16 1.78 -31.20 -8.71
C PHE A 16 1.50 -31.54 -7.25
N SER A 17 1.66 -32.82 -6.97
CA SER A 17 1.72 -33.37 -5.62
C SER A 17 3.13 -33.24 -5.08
N CYS A 18 3.35 -32.45 -4.04
CA CYS A 18 4.57 -32.51 -3.24
C CYS A 18 4.27 -33.10 -1.87
N LYS A 19 4.83 -34.28 -1.66
CA LYS A 19 4.78 -35.13 -0.49
C LYS A 19 5.78 -34.62 0.55
N SER A 20 5.30 -34.13 1.66
CA SER A 20 6.12 -33.74 2.82
C SER A 20 6.30 -34.97 3.70
N LYS A 21 7.56 -35.33 4.01
CA LYS A 21 7.97 -36.38 4.91
C LYS A 21 8.08 -35.81 6.32
N SER A 22 7.29 -36.38 7.23
CA SER A 22 7.45 -36.18 8.66
C SER A 22 8.47 -37.18 9.19
N ASP A 23 9.43 -36.71 9.96
CA ASP A 23 10.16 -37.58 10.88
C ASP A 23 10.00 -37.04 12.30
N LYS A 24 9.51 -37.96 13.09
CA LYS A 24 9.20 -37.85 14.51
C LYS A 24 10.35 -38.51 15.28
N SER A 25 10.92 -37.81 16.25
CA SER A 25 11.62 -38.46 17.36
C SER A 25 11.40 -37.66 18.64
N ALA A 26 10.81 -38.37 19.59
CA ALA A 26 10.75 -38.03 21.00
C ALA A 26 12.06 -38.50 21.66
N ASP A 27 12.56 -37.84 22.67
CA ASP A 27 12.52 -38.35 24.02
C ASP A 27 13.33 -37.49 25.01
N THR A 28 12.74 -37.33 26.16
CA THR A 28 13.22 -37.48 27.53
C THR A 28 14.01 -36.34 28.21
N ALA A 29 13.33 -35.87 29.23
CA ALA A 29 13.76 -35.06 30.35
C ALA A 29 15.04 -35.57 31.05
N VAL A 30 15.74 -34.65 31.72
CA VAL A 30 16.06 -34.72 33.16
C VAL A 30 16.64 -33.41 33.64
N SER A 31 16.14 -32.94 34.75
CA SER A 31 16.57 -31.92 35.70
C SER A 31 18.04 -32.06 36.07
N ASP A 32 18.79 -30.97 36.18
CA ASP A 32 19.49 -30.70 37.43
C ASP A 32 19.93 -29.24 37.61
N SER A 33 19.80 -28.81 38.82
CA SER A 33 20.06 -27.51 39.37
C SER A 33 21.53 -27.42 39.76
N THR A 34 22.27 -26.39 39.31
CA THR A 34 23.42 -25.94 40.10
C THR A 34 23.72 -24.48 39.81
N ALA A 35 23.56 -23.66 40.83
CA ALA A 35 24.01 -22.30 40.87
C ALA A 35 25.53 -22.23 41.04
N VAL A 36 26.19 -21.39 40.22
CA VAL A 36 27.54 -20.88 40.52
C VAL A 36 27.66 -19.43 40.05
N THR A 37 27.73 -18.59 40.98
CA THR A 37 28.37 -17.30 41.26
C THR A 37 29.24 -16.69 40.17
N THR A 38 28.85 -15.48 39.77
CA THR A 38 29.62 -14.24 39.53
C THR A 38 31.05 -14.32 38.96
N THR A 39 31.23 -13.74 37.78
CA THR A 39 32.38 -12.83 37.56
C THR A 39 31.94 -11.83 36.47
N THR A 40 31.78 -10.58 36.89
CA THR A 40 31.60 -9.41 36.04
C THR A 40 32.92 -9.15 35.31
N THR A 41 32.95 -9.36 34.03
CA THR A 41 33.96 -8.78 33.14
C THR A 41 33.25 -7.82 32.22
N GLU A 42 33.36 -6.55 32.54
CA GLU A 42 32.99 -5.47 31.64
C GLU A 42 33.89 -5.54 30.41
N THR A 43 33.40 -6.11 29.36
CA THR A 43 33.97 -5.91 28.03
C THR A 43 33.23 -4.73 27.43
N GLU A 44 33.86 -3.58 27.43
CA GLU A 44 33.44 -2.43 26.64
C GLU A 44 33.39 -2.86 25.17
N THR A 45 32.22 -3.30 24.74
CA THR A 45 31.91 -3.43 23.34
C THR A 45 31.66 -2.02 22.82
N LYS A 46 32.74 -1.43 22.26
CA LYS A 46 32.64 -0.21 21.46
C LYS A 46 31.65 -0.48 20.33
N THR A 47 30.37 -0.19 20.58
CA THR A 47 29.33 -0.18 19.58
C THR A 47 29.69 0.93 18.60
N THR A 48 30.30 0.55 17.50
CA THR A 48 30.41 1.41 16.33
C THR A 48 28.98 1.54 15.81
N GLU A 49 28.28 2.60 16.20
CA GLU A 49 27.04 2.98 15.57
C GLU A 49 27.29 3.15 14.07
N PRO A 50 26.53 2.48 13.19
CA PRO A 50 26.56 2.83 11.79
C PRO A 50 25.99 4.25 11.68
N VAL A 51 26.85 5.21 11.36
CA VAL A 51 26.43 6.58 10.98
C VAL A 51 25.78 6.47 9.61
N GLY A 52 24.63 5.84 9.56
CA GLY A 52 23.69 5.94 8.46
C GLY A 52 22.66 6.98 8.87
N ASN A 53 22.61 8.11 8.17
CA ASN A 53 21.51 9.04 8.34
C ASN A 53 20.22 8.28 8.13
N ALA A 54 19.41 8.13 9.18
CA ALA A 54 18.08 7.53 9.05
C ALA A 54 17.30 8.27 7.96
N PRO A 55 16.58 7.56 7.06
CA PRO A 55 15.82 8.20 6.00
C PRO A 55 14.81 9.18 6.59
N LYS A 56 14.77 10.39 6.03
CA LYS A 56 13.81 11.40 6.49
C LYS A 56 12.40 10.98 6.12
N SER A 57 11.50 11.22 7.06
CA SER A 57 10.08 10.97 6.89
C SER A 57 9.29 12.25 7.09
N TYR A 58 8.25 12.43 6.28
CA TYR A 58 7.36 13.58 6.28
C TYR A 58 5.94 13.10 6.52
N VAL A 59 5.18 13.84 7.29
CA VAL A 59 3.73 13.64 7.37
C VAL A 59 3.11 14.26 6.12
N VAL A 60 2.21 13.51 5.50
CA VAL A 60 1.50 13.94 4.30
C VAL A 60 0.04 14.21 4.63
N THR A 61 -0.44 15.38 4.21
CA THR A 61 -1.85 15.76 4.30
C THR A 61 -2.37 16.18 2.92
N PHE A 62 -3.69 16.18 2.76
CA PHE A 62 -4.35 16.48 1.49
C PHE A 62 -5.33 17.64 1.66
N ALA A 63 -5.46 18.49 0.64
CA ALA A 63 -6.36 19.64 0.66
C ALA A 63 -7.03 19.88 -0.72
N PRO A 64 -8.37 19.86 -0.83
CA PRO A 64 -9.28 19.31 0.20
C PRO A 64 -8.98 17.84 0.49
N ASP A 65 -9.31 17.33 1.66
CA ASP A 65 -9.07 15.92 2.00
C ASP A 65 -10.14 14.98 1.43
N SER A 66 -11.18 15.51 0.80
CA SER A 66 -12.32 14.76 0.32
C SER A 66 -12.82 15.26 -1.04
N ALA A 67 -13.44 14.36 -1.79
CA ALA A 67 -14.07 14.63 -3.07
C ALA A 67 -15.33 13.77 -3.23
N VAL A 68 -16.30 14.28 -3.98
CA VAL A 68 -17.48 13.54 -4.39
C VAL A 68 -17.38 13.23 -5.87
N LEU A 69 -17.53 11.96 -6.22
CA LEU A 69 -17.37 11.41 -7.56
C LEU A 69 -18.62 10.57 -7.92
N GLY A 70 -18.65 10.08 -9.15
CA GLY A 70 -19.77 9.34 -9.70
C GLY A 70 -20.82 10.25 -10.37
N LYS A 71 -21.51 9.74 -11.38
CA LYS A 71 -22.48 10.52 -12.17
C LYS A 71 -23.64 11.06 -11.34
N GLN A 72 -24.01 10.35 -10.28
CA GLN A 72 -25.07 10.75 -9.34
C GLN A 72 -24.49 11.27 -8.00
N GLN A 73 -23.18 11.52 -7.94
CA GLN A 73 -22.45 11.94 -6.73
C GLN A 73 -22.57 10.91 -5.59
N GLU A 74 -22.65 9.65 -5.96
CA GLU A 74 -22.84 8.52 -5.06
C GLU A 74 -21.55 8.07 -4.36
N VAL A 75 -20.39 8.49 -4.86
CA VAL A 75 -19.08 8.10 -4.33
C VAL A 75 -18.48 9.27 -3.55
N ALA A 76 -18.40 9.17 -2.24
CA ALA A 76 -17.60 10.10 -1.43
C ALA A 76 -16.26 9.46 -1.10
N LEU A 77 -15.18 10.10 -1.55
CA LEU A 77 -13.81 9.70 -1.27
C LEU A 77 -13.17 10.68 -0.27
N LYS A 78 -12.58 10.14 0.79
CA LYS A 78 -11.71 10.87 1.69
C LYS A 78 -10.30 10.30 1.58
N VAL A 79 -9.31 11.16 1.35
CA VAL A 79 -7.90 10.80 1.36
C VAL A 79 -7.37 11.02 2.77
N LEU A 80 -6.94 9.94 3.41
CA LEU A 80 -6.46 9.97 4.77
C LEU A 80 -5.00 10.46 4.82
N PRO A 81 -4.57 11.10 5.92
CA PRO A 81 -3.17 11.45 6.11
C PRO A 81 -2.26 10.24 5.93
N GLY A 82 -1.07 10.47 5.40
CA GLY A 82 -0.08 9.45 5.13
C GLY A 82 1.33 9.88 5.50
N ASN A 83 2.30 9.17 4.96
CA ASN A 83 3.71 9.44 5.18
C ASN A 83 4.45 9.45 3.84
N ALA A 84 5.53 10.22 3.77
CA ALA A 84 6.49 10.14 2.70
C ALA A 84 7.89 9.92 3.30
N THR A 85 8.61 8.90 2.80
CA THR A 85 9.93 8.53 3.30
C THR A 85 10.95 8.69 2.18
N GLU A 86 12.08 9.33 2.47
CA GLU A 86 13.19 9.44 1.51
C GLU A 86 13.78 8.05 1.24
N LEU A 87 14.02 7.78 -0.04
CA LEU A 87 14.70 6.58 -0.50
C LEU A 87 16.13 6.92 -0.88
N SER A 88 17.06 6.07 -0.47
CA SER A 88 18.47 6.18 -0.83
C SER A 88 19.00 4.81 -1.27
N ASP A 89 19.97 4.83 -2.16
CA ASP A 89 20.74 3.63 -2.48
C ASP A 89 21.72 3.27 -1.31
N PRO A 90 22.38 2.12 -1.39
CA PRO A 90 23.35 1.71 -0.37
C PRO A 90 24.51 2.68 -0.17
N ASP A 91 24.83 3.51 -1.16
CA ASP A 91 25.88 4.53 -1.10
C ASP A 91 25.37 5.87 -0.55
N GLY A 92 24.09 5.93 -0.13
CA GLY A 92 23.45 7.11 0.44
C GLY A 92 23.00 8.16 -0.58
N LYS A 93 23.01 7.85 -1.87
CA LYS A 93 22.50 8.73 -2.91
C LYS A 93 20.97 8.70 -2.94
N ALA A 94 20.35 9.87 -2.97
CA ALA A 94 18.90 9.99 -3.01
C ALA A 94 18.29 9.36 -4.28
N GLU A 95 17.39 8.41 -4.10
CA GLU A 95 16.60 7.77 -5.17
C GLU A 95 15.20 8.37 -5.33
N GLY A 96 14.72 9.13 -4.34
CA GLY A 96 13.42 9.77 -4.36
C GLY A 96 12.65 9.69 -3.05
N LEU A 97 11.32 9.63 -3.17
CA LEU A 97 10.40 9.53 -2.05
C LEU A 97 9.42 8.36 -2.29
N GLU A 98 9.12 7.63 -1.23
CA GLU A 98 7.99 6.72 -1.18
C GLU A 98 6.84 7.39 -0.42
N LEU A 99 5.75 7.68 -1.11
CA LEU A 99 4.53 8.26 -0.55
C LEU A 99 3.51 7.15 -0.30
N THR A 100 3.03 7.02 0.94
CA THR A 100 2.05 6.01 1.32
C THR A 100 0.88 6.66 2.07
N PHE A 101 -0.35 6.34 1.67
CA PHE A 101 -1.59 6.81 2.30
C PHE A 101 -2.71 5.79 2.10
N LYS A 102 -3.87 6.05 2.70
CA LYS A 102 -5.11 5.28 2.50
C LYS A 102 -6.23 6.20 2.03
N ILE A 103 -7.28 5.61 1.51
CA ILE A 103 -8.54 6.29 1.22
C ILE A 103 -9.68 5.65 1.99
N SER A 104 -10.69 6.45 2.31
CA SER A 104 -11.98 6.01 2.83
C SER A 104 -13.04 6.26 1.76
N LEU A 105 -13.71 5.20 1.34
CA LEU A 105 -14.79 5.21 0.34
C LEU A 105 -16.12 5.08 1.05
N THR A 106 -17.00 6.06 0.84
CA THR A 106 -18.39 6.00 1.32
C THR A 106 -19.33 5.92 0.13
N ASN A 107 -20.20 4.92 0.14
CA ASN A 107 -21.30 4.78 -0.81
C ASN A 107 -22.52 5.55 -0.26
N LYS A 108 -22.94 6.59 -0.98
CA LYS A 108 -24.08 7.45 -0.63
C LYS A 108 -25.42 6.92 -1.17
N ASN A 109 -25.42 5.84 -1.94
CA ASN A 109 -26.66 5.18 -2.37
C ASN A 109 -27.44 4.70 -1.17
N LYS A 110 -28.78 4.76 -1.29
CA LYS A 110 -29.68 4.22 -0.28
C LYS A 110 -29.69 2.69 -0.32
N ILE A 111 -30.08 2.08 0.80
CA ILE A 111 -30.30 0.62 0.90
C ILE A 111 -31.16 0.16 -0.27
N GLY A 112 -30.73 -0.89 -0.96
CA GLY A 112 -31.34 -1.37 -2.21
C GLY A 112 -30.77 -0.75 -3.48
N GLY A 113 -29.88 0.24 -3.35
CA GLY A 113 -29.10 0.78 -4.47
C GLY A 113 -27.90 -0.12 -4.84
N HIS A 114 -27.02 0.41 -5.68
CA HIS A 114 -25.86 -0.33 -6.16
C HIS A 114 -24.62 -0.13 -5.26
N THR A 115 -23.82 -1.18 -5.14
CA THR A 115 -22.43 -1.11 -4.63
C THR A 115 -21.62 -0.17 -5.50
N VAL A 116 -20.79 0.67 -4.89
CA VAL A 116 -19.83 1.51 -5.61
C VAL A 116 -18.42 1.03 -5.37
N GLY A 117 -17.53 1.30 -6.31
CA GLY A 117 -16.13 0.92 -6.15
C GLY A 117 -15.20 1.87 -6.85
N VAL A 118 -13.96 1.91 -6.37
CA VAL A 118 -12.89 2.69 -6.97
C VAL A 118 -11.63 1.85 -7.10
N SER A 119 -10.88 2.12 -8.14
CA SER A 119 -9.58 1.50 -8.38
C SER A 119 -8.48 2.55 -8.18
N PRO A 120 -7.64 2.41 -7.15
CA PRO A 120 -6.49 3.30 -6.99
C PRO A 120 -5.55 3.32 -8.21
N SER A 121 -5.58 2.27 -9.05
CA SER A 121 -4.83 2.23 -10.32
C SER A 121 -5.24 3.32 -11.32
N ASP A 122 -6.41 3.87 -11.18
CA ASP A 122 -6.91 4.95 -12.04
C ASP A 122 -6.48 6.33 -11.53
N PHE A 123 -6.01 6.42 -10.29
CA PHE A 123 -5.50 7.65 -9.72
C PHE A 123 -4.12 7.99 -10.30
N ARG A 124 -3.81 9.27 -10.33
CA ARG A 124 -2.50 9.77 -10.79
C ARG A 124 -1.97 10.80 -9.83
N LEU A 125 -0.75 10.61 -9.40
CA LEU A 125 -0.02 11.61 -8.63
C LEU A 125 0.70 12.55 -9.61
N LEU A 126 0.31 13.81 -9.62
CA LEU A 126 0.98 14.85 -10.39
C LEU A 126 2.13 15.43 -9.55
N LEU A 127 3.31 15.52 -10.13
CA LEU A 127 4.49 16.08 -9.52
C LEU A 127 4.64 17.59 -9.86
N ASP A 128 5.53 18.27 -9.17
CA ASP A 128 5.84 19.69 -9.38
C ASP A 128 6.40 20.01 -10.78
N ASN A 129 7.08 19.05 -11.39
CA ASN A 129 7.57 19.10 -12.78
C ASN A 129 6.51 18.73 -13.84
N ASN A 130 5.23 18.63 -13.45
CA ASN A 130 4.09 18.23 -14.27
C ASN A 130 4.12 16.77 -14.82
N ILE A 131 5.01 15.93 -14.35
CA ILE A 131 4.98 14.50 -14.64
C ILE A 131 3.90 13.85 -13.77
N SER A 132 3.13 12.93 -14.36
CA SER A 132 2.17 12.10 -13.65
C SER A 132 2.73 10.72 -13.41
N VAL A 133 2.66 10.22 -12.19
CA VAL A 133 3.07 8.87 -11.82
C VAL A 133 1.87 8.04 -11.37
N SER A 134 1.92 6.75 -11.69
CA SER A 134 0.94 5.76 -11.26
C SER A 134 1.35 5.18 -9.90
N GLN A 135 0.36 4.65 -9.15
CA GLN A 135 0.70 3.92 -7.93
C GLN A 135 1.51 2.65 -8.26
N GLN A 136 2.27 2.21 -7.26
CA GLN A 136 2.95 0.92 -7.29
C GLN A 136 2.15 -0.18 -6.59
N ASN A 137 1.36 0.20 -5.61
CA ASN A 137 0.53 -0.68 -4.83
C ASN A 137 -0.81 0.00 -4.50
N GLY A 138 -1.88 -0.79 -4.41
CA GLY A 138 -3.22 -0.34 -4.06
C GLY A 138 -4.27 -1.23 -4.70
N SER A 139 -5.10 -1.85 -3.86
CA SER A 139 -6.15 -2.78 -4.28
C SER A 139 -7.46 -2.06 -4.57
N TYR A 140 -8.28 -2.64 -5.43
CA TYR A 140 -9.66 -2.21 -5.63
C TYR A 140 -10.43 -2.25 -4.31
N ILE A 141 -11.23 -1.21 -4.07
CA ILE A 141 -12.08 -1.09 -2.89
C ILE A 141 -13.53 -0.87 -3.32
N SER A 142 -14.46 -1.53 -2.64
CA SER A 142 -15.89 -1.36 -2.86
C SER A 142 -16.65 -1.21 -1.55
N ALA A 143 -17.74 -0.45 -1.58
CA ALA A 143 -18.62 -0.21 -0.45
C ALA A 143 -20.08 -0.47 -0.84
N GLU A 144 -20.80 -1.21 0.01
CA GLU A 144 -22.23 -1.43 -0.11
C GLU A 144 -22.99 -0.11 0.15
N PRO A 145 -24.27 -0.01 -0.27
CA PRO A 145 -25.08 1.16 0.02
C PRO A 145 -25.05 1.58 1.50
N GLU A 146 -24.99 2.89 1.74
CA GLU A 146 -24.92 3.52 3.08
C GLU A 146 -23.76 3.03 3.94
N SER A 147 -22.68 2.48 3.33
CA SER A 147 -21.50 1.99 4.06
C SER A 147 -20.23 2.76 3.69
N THR A 148 -19.25 2.63 4.57
CA THR A 148 -17.91 3.19 4.40
C THR A 148 -16.87 2.09 4.55
N LYS A 149 -15.87 2.08 3.66
CA LYS A 149 -14.72 1.19 3.75
C LYS A 149 -13.41 1.95 3.57
N GLU A 150 -12.38 1.52 4.28
CA GLU A 150 -11.02 1.99 4.06
C GLU A 150 -10.26 1.04 3.14
N SER A 151 -9.36 1.62 2.34
CA SER A 151 -8.45 0.85 1.49
C SER A 151 -7.27 0.28 2.28
N GLU A 152 -6.59 -0.67 1.69
CA GLU A 152 -5.19 -0.94 2.00
C GLU A 152 -4.32 0.28 1.67
N SER A 153 -3.04 0.21 2.03
CA SER A 153 -2.09 1.27 1.73
C SER A 153 -1.88 1.41 0.22
N ILE A 154 -1.96 2.64 -0.26
CA ILE A 154 -1.67 3.03 -1.64
C ILE A 154 -0.29 3.67 -1.63
N THR A 155 0.60 3.19 -2.48
CA THR A 155 2.00 3.62 -2.51
C THR A 155 2.37 4.19 -3.87
N TYR A 156 3.08 5.33 -3.85
CA TYR A 156 3.68 5.96 -5.03
C TYR A 156 5.18 6.11 -4.83
N ARG A 157 5.96 5.84 -5.87
CA ARG A 157 7.38 6.15 -5.89
C ARG A 157 7.62 7.41 -6.73
N ILE A 158 8.20 8.42 -6.09
CA ILE A 158 8.47 9.73 -6.65
C ILE A 158 9.97 9.81 -6.94
N PRO A 159 10.39 10.12 -8.17
CA PRO A 159 11.80 10.21 -8.53
C PRO A 159 12.56 11.27 -7.72
N ALA A 160 13.86 11.08 -7.56
CA ALA A 160 14.72 12.06 -6.91
C ALA A 160 14.61 13.45 -7.57
N GLY A 161 14.58 14.49 -6.73
CA GLY A 161 14.48 15.88 -7.17
C GLY A 161 13.07 16.37 -7.52
N ALA A 162 12.07 15.47 -7.55
CA ALA A 162 10.67 15.83 -7.75
C ALA A 162 9.88 15.80 -6.43
N LYS A 163 8.80 16.59 -6.36
CA LYS A 163 7.91 16.65 -5.20
C LYS A 163 6.46 16.35 -5.62
N PRO A 164 5.65 15.71 -4.76
CA PRO A 164 4.25 15.53 -5.02
C PRO A 164 3.54 16.89 -5.00
N LYS A 165 2.65 17.13 -5.95
CA LYS A 165 1.88 18.37 -6.10
C LYS A 165 0.39 18.13 -5.83
N SER A 166 -0.22 17.22 -6.59
CA SER A 166 -1.64 16.91 -6.40
C SER A 166 -1.96 15.47 -6.79
N LEU A 167 -2.93 14.88 -6.11
CA LEU A 167 -3.49 13.59 -6.44
C LEU A 167 -4.75 13.77 -7.27
N LYS A 168 -4.77 13.20 -8.46
CA LYS A 168 -5.93 13.15 -9.35
C LYS A 168 -6.74 11.90 -9.05
N LEU A 169 -7.94 12.11 -8.52
CA LEU A 169 -8.91 11.06 -8.22
C LEU A 169 -9.82 10.86 -9.43
N PHE A 170 -10.18 9.62 -9.69
CA PHE A 170 -11.02 9.24 -10.80
C PHE A 170 -12.01 8.16 -10.39
N ASN A 171 -13.24 8.32 -10.81
CA ASN A 171 -14.25 7.28 -10.72
C ASN A 171 -15.24 7.44 -11.87
N ASP A 172 -15.43 6.39 -12.64
CA ASP A 172 -16.25 6.39 -13.85
C ASP A 172 -15.82 7.55 -14.79
N GLU A 173 -16.68 8.50 -15.10
CA GLU A 173 -16.36 9.66 -15.94
C GLU A 173 -16.03 10.92 -15.13
N THR A 174 -16.07 10.83 -13.79
CA THR A 174 -15.88 11.97 -12.90
C THR A 174 -14.46 12.03 -12.37
N ARG A 175 -13.98 13.25 -12.14
CA ARG A 175 -12.62 13.54 -11.72
C ARG A 175 -12.59 14.60 -10.63
N ALA A 176 -11.67 14.44 -9.71
CA ALA A 176 -11.35 15.46 -8.71
C ALA A 176 -9.82 15.56 -8.54
N SER A 177 -9.39 16.62 -7.87
CA SER A 177 -7.99 16.83 -7.55
C SER A 177 -7.87 17.30 -6.12
N VAL A 178 -6.93 16.73 -5.39
CA VAL A 178 -6.56 17.17 -4.05
C VAL A 178 -5.07 17.49 -4.03
N ASP A 179 -4.69 18.60 -3.40
CA ASP A 179 -3.29 18.99 -3.28
C ASP A 179 -2.60 18.14 -2.21
N VAL A 180 -1.32 17.83 -2.43
CA VAL A 180 -0.49 17.04 -1.52
C VAL A 180 0.44 17.98 -0.77
N ILE A 181 0.39 17.95 0.55
CA ILE A 181 1.15 18.81 1.46
C ILE A 181 2.08 17.95 2.30
N LEU A 182 3.39 18.17 2.15
CA LEU A 182 4.43 17.56 2.99
C LEU A 182 4.73 18.46 4.19
N LYS A 183 4.79 17.88 5.40
CA LYS A 183 5.10 18.57 6.67
C LYS A 183 6.23 17.88 7.40
#